data_102e2d15863f5a39f7bcdcfe996268c1
#
_entry.id   102e2d15863f5a39f7bcdcfe996268c1
#
_cell.length_a   1.000
_cell.length_b   1.000
_cell.length_c   1.000
_cell.angle_alpha   90.00
_cell.angle_beta   90.00
_cell.angle_gamma   90.00
#
_symmetry.space_group_name_H-M   'P 1'
#
loop_
_entity.id
_entity.type
_entity.pdbx_description
1 polymer ?
#
loop_
_entity_poly.entity_id
_entity_poly.type
_entity_poly.pdbx_seq_one_letter_code
_entity_poly.pdbx_strand_id
1 'polypeptide(L)'
;MTASIVYLNNVRLETGFAKDHHELTYTKTARYTLAIQEGKIQAIIPQNQVTEKQQGTDLNGQLAIPAFQESHNHLDKTYLSLGWRASQPVKNLKERLADEASELKLLAPSTEQRATAMIEKLIGYGASYIRTHVNIDPYVELENFWGVKRALEKYAHVIDYDIVVFPQHGLLKNPHTVLLMREALKNGGTMVGGLDPAGIDYAIEESLETIFDLAEEFQVGIDIHLHDTGEVGVYTIDKFLDILEERKFTQRTAISHAFALLDVRPAEKEKLYQRLATHQTAIMSTIPYDPRYLLPPIDVLRQAGVSVHLGSDGFFDSWSSNVSGDLFEKLRNFCEMTGKITEEQLTQAY
;
A
#
# COMPACT_ATOMS: atom_id res chain seq x y z
N MET A 1 34.79 9.16 10.20
CA MET A 1 34.58 8.47 11.49
C MET A 1 33.61 7.34 11.21
N THR A 2 33.95 6.07 11.45
CA THR A 2 33.01 4.94 11.34
C THR A 2 31.92 5.13 12.39
N ALA A 3 30.66 5.08 11.99
CA ALA A 3 29.53 5.15 12.93
C ALA A 3 29.65 4.06 14.01
N SER A 4 29.33 4.39 15.25
CA SER A 4 29.36 3.43 16.36
C SER A 4 28.31 2.36 16.18
N ILE A 5 28.63 1.12 16.55
CA ILE A 5 27.66 0.03 16.57
C ILE A 5 26.75 0.21 17.79
N VAL A 6 25.44 0.12 17.56
CA VAL A 6 24.41 0.06 18.60
C VAL A 6 23.99 -1.39 18.79
N TYR A 7 23.90 -1.86 20.05
CA TYR A 7 23.43 -3.20 20.37
C TYR A 7 22.03 -3.16 20.99
N LEU A 8 21.13 -4.00 20.46
CA LEU A 8 19.84 -4.30 21.05
C LEU A 8 19.91 -5.71 21.62
N ASN A 9 19.92 -5.80 22.94
CA ASN A 9 20.14 -7.05 23.66
C ASN A 9 18.80 -7.72 24.01
N ASN A 10 18.87 -9.05 24.22
CA ASN A 10 17.74 -9.85 24.69
C ASN A 10 16.51 -9.72 23.78
N VAL A 11 16.73 -9.64 22.47
CA VAL A 11 15.70 -9.61 21.44
C VAL A 11 15.24 -11.02 21.15
N ARG A 12 13.95 -11.28 21.13
CA ARG A 12 13.39 -12.56 20.69
C ARG A 12 13.12 -12.52 19.20
N LEU A 13 13.61 -13.52 18.47
CA LEU A 13 13.36 -13.72 17.04
C LEU A 13 12.70 -15.08 16.81
N GLU A 14 11.88 -15.18 15.79
CA GLU A 14 11.35 -16.44 15.30
C GLU A 14 12.46 -17.27 14.65
N THR A 15 12.43 -18.60 14.86
CA THR A 15 13.45 -19.55 14.37
C THR A 15 12.86 -20.73 13.60
N GLY A 16 11.58 -20.66 13.27
CA GLY A 16 10.83 -21.70 12.57
C GLY A 16 9.74 -22.32 13.43
N PHE A 17 9.29 -23.51 13.05
CA PHE A 17 8.22 -24.23 13.73
C PHE A 17 8.71 -25.47 14.46
N ALA A 18 7.95 -25.91 15.46
CA ALA A 18 8.09 -27.21 16.09
C ALA A 18 6.72 -27.76 16.47
N LYS A 19 6.66 -29.04 16.82
CA LYS A 19 5.46 -29.66 17.39
C LYS A 19 5.63 -29.86 18.88
N ASP A 20 4.55 -29.68 19.62
CA ASP A 20 4.49 -30.02 21.04
C ASP A 20 4.19 -31.51 21.23
N HIS A 21 3.99 -31.95 22.50
CA HIS A 21 3.69 -33.33 22.86
C HIS A 21 2.26 -33.76 22.41
N HIS A 22 1.41 -32.85 21.95
CA HIS A 22 0.11 -33.12 21.35
C HIS A 22 0.14 -33.05 19.82
N GLU A 23 1.30 -33.02 19.18
CA GLU A 23 1.50 -32.84 17.73
C GLU A 23 0.99 -31.49 17.18
N LEU A 24 0.73 -30.50 18.06
CA LEU A 24 0.32 -29.16 17.63
C LEU A 24 1.55 -28.34 17.25
N THR A 25 1.48 -27.73 16.07
CA THR A 25 2.53 -26.81 15.59
C THR A 25 2.53 -25.52 16.39
N TYR A 26 3.73 -25.06 16.77
CA TYR A 26 3.92 -23.74 17.38
C TYR A 26 5.17 -23.06 16.81
N THR A 27 5.19 -21.73 16.87
CA THR A 27 6.32 -20.92 16.42
C THR A 27 7.45 -20.94 17.46
N LYS A 28 8.61 -21.43 17.07
CA LYS A 28 9.83 -21.40 17.89
C LYS A 28 10.42 -20.01 17.90
N THR A 29 10.91 -19.60 19.07
CA THR A 29 11.66 -18.35 19.21
C THR A 29 12.95 -18.59 19.99
N ALA A 30 13.98 -17.76 19.73
CA ALA A 30 15.20 -17.74 20.54
C ALA A 30 15.62 -16.28 20.79
N ARG A 31 16.53 -16.10 21.78
CA ARG A 31 17.03 -14.78 22.16
C ARG A 31 18.35 -14.47 21.49
N TYR A 32 18.48 -13.22 21.02
CA TYR A 32 19.64 -12.72 20.30
C TYR A 32 19.99 -11.31 20.75
N THR A 33 21.19 -10.88 20.38
CA THR A 33 21.59 -9.47 20.34
C THR A 33 21.71 -9.04 18.89
N LEU A 34 21.07 -7.93 18.52
CA LEU A 34 21.20 -7.31 17.20
C LEU A 34 22.29 -6.24 17.27
N ALA A 35 23.30 -6.34 16.39
CA ALA A 35 24.31 -5.31 16.19
C ALA A 35 23.87 -4.43 15.00
N ILE A 36 23.64 -3.15 15.25
CA ILE A 36 23.14 -2.19 14.25
C ILE A 36 24.20 -1.13 14.00
N GLN A 37 24.51 -0.88 12.74
CA GLN A 37 25.41 0.18 12.31
C GLN A 37 24.83 0.88 11.09
N GLU A 38 24.79 2.20 11.10
CA GLU A 38 24.20 3.01 10.01
C GLU A 38 22.78 2.57 9.62
N GLY A 39 21.95 2.27 10.64
CA GLY A 39 20.56 1.86 10.45
C GLY A 39 20.37 0.43 9.90
N LYS A 40 21.43 -0.36 9.74
CA LYS A 40 21.37 -1.74 9.22
C LYS A 40 21.81 -2.75 10.25
N ILE A 41 21.13 -3.91 10.28
CA ILE A 41 21.55 -5.06 11.08
C ILE A 41 22.81 -5.64 10.46
N GLN A 42 23.93 -5.52 11.15
CA GLN A 42 25.24 -6.06 10.75
C GLN A 42 25.44 -7.49 11.22
N ALA A 43 24.89 -7.82 12.39
CA ALA A 43 24.98 -9.18 12.94
C ALA A 43 23.78 -9.50 13.84
N ILE A 44 23.39 -10.77 13.83
CA ILE A 44 22.43 -11.39 14.75
C ILE A 44 23.22 -12.38 15.60
N ILE A 45 23.46 -12.04 16.86
CA ILE A 45 24.37 -12.76 17.76
C ILE A 45 23.53 -13.61 18.72
N PRO A 46 23.66 -14.95 18.72
CA PRO A 46 22.96 -15.79 19.69
C PRO A 46 23.30 -15.40 21.14
N GLN A 47 22.31 -15.45 22.04
CA GLN A 47 22.46 -14.98 23.42
C GLN A 47 23.63 -15.64 24.16
N ASN A 48 23.94 -16.92 23.89
CA ASN A 48 25.06 -17.66 24.48
C ASN A 48 26.43 -17.27 23.93
N GLN A 49 26.50 -16.39 22.91
CA GLN A 49 27.75 -15.88 22.30
C GLN A 49 27.98 -14.41 22.63
N VAL A 50 27.08 -13.77 23.36
CA VAL A 50 27.19 -12.36 23.75
C VAL A 50 28.26 -12.21 24.81
N THR A 51 29.12 -11.21 24.66
CA THR A 51 30.20 -10.85 25.60
C THR A 51 29.96 -9.46 26.20
N GLU A 52 30.73 -9.08 27.21
CA GLU A 52 30.66 -7.75 27.82
C GLU A 52 30.89 -6.57 26.81
N LYS A 53 31.50 -6.90 25.66
CA LYS A 53 31.75 -5.88 24.60
C LYS A 53 30.48 -5.47 23.86
N GLN A 54 29.42 -6.28 23.91
CA GLN A 54 28.13 -5.98 23.26
C GLN A 54 27.12 -5.36 24.26
N GLN A 55 27.56 -4.36 25.04
CA GLN A 55 26.64 -3.61 25.89
C GLN A 55 25.73 -2.72 25.08
N GLY A 56 24.43 -2.74 25.37
CA GLY A 56 23.40 -1.98 24.66
C GLY A 56 22.07 -1.97 25.38
N THR A 57 21.01 -1.59 24.67
CA THR A 57 19.65 -1.54 25.23
C THR A 57 19.07 -2.94 25.38
N ASP A 58 18.63 -3.31 26.58
CA ASP A 58 17.93 -4.56 26.84
C ASP A 58 16.45 -4.43 26.43
N LEU A 59 16.00 -5.26 25.50
CA LEU A 59 14.61 -5.31 25.03
C LEU A 59 13.75 -6.31 25.83
N ASN A 60 14.24 -6.86 26.93
CA ASN A 60 13.49 -7.70 27.87
C ASN A 60 12.77 -8.91 27.22
N GLY A 61 13.32 -9.45 26.14
CA GLY A 61 12.72 -10.58 25.42
C GLY A 61 11.52 -10.20 24.54
N GLN A 62 11.36 -8.91 24.19
CA GLN A 62 10.36 -8.50 23.21
C GLN A 62 10.64 -9.17 21.86
N LEU A 63 9.58 -9.59 21.17
CA LEU A 63 9.66 -10.14 19.83
C LEU A 63 9.91 -9.00 18.82
N ALA A 64 10.97 -9.14 18.03
CA ALA A 64 11.19 -8.27 16.88
C ALA A 64 10.64 -8.94 15.60
N ILE A 65 9.86 -8.19 14.87
CA ILE A 65 9.30 -8.56 13.56
C ILE A 65 9.69 -7.49 12.55
N PRO A 66 9.65 -7.76 11.23
CA PRO A 66 9.81 -6.72 10.22
C PRO A 66 8.82 -5.59 10.44
N ALA A 67 9.20 -4.35 10.12
CA ALA A 67 8.29 -3.23 10.19
C ALA A 67 7.21 -3.32 9.09
N PHE A 68 6.03 -2.78 9.36
CA PHE A 68 4.96 -2.75 8.37
C PHE A 68 5.28 -1.80 7.21
N GLN A 69 4.74 -2.15 6.04
CA GLN A 69 4.73 -1.31 4.86
C GLN A 69 3.27 -0.94 4.54
N GLU A 70 2.94 0.34 4.71
CA GLU A 70 1.65 0.88 4.28
C GLU A 70 1.67 1.03 2.76
N SER A 71 1.16 0.02 2.05
CA SER A 71 1.33 -0.09 0.61
C SER A 71 0.24 0.61 -0.20
N HIS A 72 -0.81 1.11 0.46
CA HIS A 72 -1.91 1.82 -0.20
C HIS A 72 -2.72 2.65 0.79
N ASN A 73 -2.59 3.97 0.73
CA ASN A 73 -3.45 4.88 1.48
C ASN A 73 -3.65 6.25 0.78
N HIS A 74 -4.41 7.14 1.45
CA HIS A 74 -4.73 8.50 1.00
C HIS A 74 -4.49 9.51 2.13
N LEU A 75 -3.27 10.03 2.23
CA LEU A 75 -2.89 11.01 3.26
C LEU A 75 -3.64 12.34 3.15
N ASP A 76 -4.14 12.67 1.98
CA ASP A 76 -4.80 13.94 1.68
C ASP A 76 -6.30 13.98 2.04
N LYS A 77 -6.93 12.82 2.30
CA LYS A 77 -8.38 12.73 2.52
C LYS A 77 -8.79 12.70 4.00
N THR A 78 -7.90 12.29 4.89
CA THR A 78 -8.23 12.06 6.31
C THR A 78 -8.73 13.31 7.03
N TYR A 79 -9.60 13.12 8.03
CA TYR A 79 -10.05 14.17 8.98
C TYR A 79 -9.18 14.26 10.23
N LEU A 80 -8.13 13.46 10.33
CA LEU A 80 -7.23 13.53 11.50
C LEU A 80 -6.76 14.98 11.72
N SER A 81 -6.67 15.38 12.99
CA SER A 81 -6.48 16.74 13.47
C SER A 81 -7.70 17.69 13.41
N LEU A 82 -8.79 17.33 12.72
CA LEU A 82 -10.00 18.15 12.65
C LEU A 82 -11.16 17.61 13.51
N GLY A 83 -10.96 16.45 14.13
CA GLY A 83 -11.99 15.70 14.86
C GLY A 83 -12.77 14.73 13.96
N TRP A 84 -13.41 13.75 14.61
CA TRP A 84 -14.15 12.71 13.91
C TRP A 84 -15.42 13.27 13.23
N ARG A 85 -15.68 12.77 12.03
CA ARG A 85 -16.89 13.03 11.25
C ARG A 85 -17.47 11.74 10.72
N ALA A 86 -18.79 11.61 10.75
CA ALA A 86 -19.47 10.48 10.10
C ALA A 86 -19.49 10.66 8.59
N SER A 87 -19.33 9.54 7.86
CA SER A 87 -19.54 9.51 6.42
C SER A 87 -21.00 9.76 6.09
N GLN A 88 -21.27 10.44 4.97
CA GLN A 88 -22.62 10.61 4.46
C GLN A 88 -23.00 9.43 3.56
N PRO A 89 -24.25 8.94 3.65
CA PRO A 89 -24.73 7.89 2.74
C PRO A 89 -24.73 8.39 1.29
N VAL A 90 -24.26 7.55 0.37
CA VAL A 90 -24.31 7.79 -1.07
C VAL A 90 -24.84 6.59 -1.81
N LYS A 91 -25.41 6.77 -2.98
CA LYS A 91 -26.03 5.70 -3.77
C LYS A 91 -25.02 4.92 -4.62
N ASN A 92 -23.95 5.57 -5.02
CA ASN A 92 -22.96 5.00 -5.94
C ASN A 92 -21.65 5.78 -5.90
N LEU A 93 -20.62 5.23 -6.56
CA LEU A 93 -19.29 5.84 -6.68
C LEU A 93 -19.32 7.27 -7.23
N LYS A 94 -20.14 7.53 -8.26
CA LYS A 94 -20.21 8.84 -8.89
C LYS A 94 -20.72 9.93 -7.93
N GLU A 95 -21.71 9.60 -7.09
CA GLU A 95 -22.22 10.50 -6.05
C GLU A 95 -21.13 10.73 -4.98
N ARG A 96 -20.42 9.69 -4.56
CA ARG A 96 -19.30 9.81 -3.61
C ARG A 96 -18.20 10.74 -4.14
N LEU A 97 -17.80 10.59 -5.40
CA LEU A 97 -16.80 11.43 -6.03
C LEU A 97 -17.24 12.92 -6.12
N ALA A 98 -18.52 13.17 -6.39
CA ALA A 98 -19.06 14.53 -6.43
C ALA A 98 -19.07 15.20 -5.05
N ASP A 99 -19.44 14.45 -3.99
CA ASP A 99 -19.40 14.93 -2.61
C ASP A 99 -17.95 15.20 -2.18
N GLU A 100 -17.05 14.28 -2.46
CA GLU A 100 -15.63 14.40 -2.15
C GLU A 100 -14.98 15.61 -2.82
N ALA A 101 -15.30 15.90 -4.11
CA ALA A 101 -14.77 17.06 -4.83
C ALA A 101 -15.07 18.38 -4.09
N SER A 102 -16.28 18.49 -3.54
CA SER A 102 -16.69 19.67 -2.77
C SER A 102 -16.02 19.72 -1.42
N GLU A 103 -15.87 18.59 -0.75
CA GLU A 103 -15.25 18.46 0.58
C GLU A 103 -13.76 18.73 0.53
N LEU A 104 -13.02 18.09 -0.38
CA LEU A 104 -11.56 18.24 -0.49
C LEU A 104 -11.15 19.68 -0.76
N LYS A 105 -11.93 20.43 -1.54
CA LYS A 105 -11.70 21.85 -1.75
C LYS A 105 -11.69 22.67 -0.45
N LEU A 106 -12.54 22.29 0.50
CA LEU A 106 -12.58 22.93 1.83
C LEU A 106 -11.46 22.43 2.75
N LEU A 107 -11.02 21.20 2.56
CA LEU A 107 -9.98 20.56 3.37
C LEU A 107 -8.55 20.86 2.90
N ALA A 108 -8.37 21.19 1.63
CA ALA A 108 -7.06 21.36 0.98
C ALA A 108 -6.12 22.31 1.77
N PRO A 109 -6.54 23.45 2.33
CA PRO A 109 -5.66 24.31 3.10
C PRO A 109 -5.07 23.67 4.38
N SER A 110 -5.70 22.59 4.88
CA SER A 110 -5.24 21.85 6.07
C SER A 110 -4.52 20.55 5.76
N THR A 111 -4.28 20.23 4.48
CA THR A 111 -3.75 18.93 4.05
C THR A 111 -2.43 18.58 4.73
N GLU A 112 -1.48 19.48 4.84
CA GLU A 112 -0.20 19.22 5.52
C GLU A 112 -0.40 18.79 6.98
N GLN A 113 -1.27 19.49 7.72
CA GLN A 113 -1.56 19.18 9.13
C GLN A 113 -2.23 17.80 9.27
N ARG A 114 -3.21 17.51 8.42
CA ARG A 114 -3.97 16.23 8.43
C ARG A 114 -3.09 15.06 8.03
N ALA A 115 -2.31 15.20 6.96
CA ALA A 115 -1.34 14.21 6.53
C ALA A 115 -0.27 13.95 7.59
N THR A 116 0.25 14.99 8.26
CA THR A 116 1.19 14.84 9.37
C THR A 116 0.61 13.96 10.47
N ALA A 117 -0.64 14.23 10.92
CA ALA A 117 -1.28 13.44 11.96
C ALA A 117 -1.51 11.98 11.54
N MET A 118 -1.78 11.72 10.25
CA MET A 118 -1.92 10.37 9.71
C MET A 118 -0.58 9.64 9.65
N ILE A 119 0.48 10.30 9.21
CA ILE A 119 1.85 9.74 9.17
C ILE A 119 2.30 9.35 10.59
N GLU A 120 2.12 10.24 11.58
CA GLU A 120 2.47 9.95 12.98
C GLU A 120 1.72 8.72 13.51
N LYS A 121 0.45 8.58 13.14
CA LYS A 121 -0.36 7.43 13.53
C LYS A 121 0.14 6.14 12.87
N LEU A 122 0.46 6.15 11.58
CA LEU A 122 1.03 5.00 10.87
C LEU A 122 2.39 4.58 11.42
N ILE A 123 3.28 5.55 11.73
CA ILE A 123 4.56 5.29 12.42
C ILE A 123 4.29 4.66 13.79
N GLY A 124 3.32 5.18 14.54
CA GLY A 124 2.91 4.63 15.83
C GLY A 124 2.40 3.18 15.77
N TYR A 125 1.87 2.76 14.62
CA TYR A 125 1.48 1.38 14.33
C TYR A 125 2.64 0.52 13.77
N GLY A 126 3.84 1.08 13.63
CA GLY A 126 5.03 0.35 13.20
C GLY A 126 5.29 0.38 11.70
N ALA A 127 4.70 1.30 10.96
CA ALA A 127 5.03 1.48 9.55
C ALA A 127 6.40 2.15 9.39
N SER A 128 7.23 1.62 8.47
CA SER A 128 8.51 2.20 8.04
C SER A 128 8.50 2.65 6.58
N TYR A 129 7.42 2.37 5.87
CA TYR A 129 7.20 2.78 4.48
C TYR A 129 5.73 3.15 4.29
N ILE A 130 5.47 4.19 3.48
CA ILE A 130 4.13 4.65 3.14
C ILE A 130 4.05 4.91 1.63
N ARG A 131 3.13 4.23 0.93
CA ARG A 131 2.71 4.59 -0.42
C ARG A 131 1.36 5.27 -0.34
N THR A 132 1.32 6.54 -0.76
CA THR A 132 0.10 7.34 -0.71
C THR A 132 -0.36 7.78 -2.08
N HIS A 133 -1.64 7.59 -2.38
CA HIS A 133 -2.28 8.11 -3.57
C HIS A 133 -2.83 9.51 -3.24
N VAL A 134 -2.34 10.51 -3.96
CA VAL A 134 -2.69 11.92 -3.69
C VAL A 134 -3.51 12.47 -4.84
N ASN A 135 -4.69 12.98 -4.53
CA ASN A 135 -5.58 13.55 -5.53
C ASN A 135 -4.93 14.69 -6.30
N ILE A 136 -4.94 14.54 -7.62
CA ILE A 136 -4.57 15.55 -8.60
C ILE A 136 -5.75 15.73 -9.54
N ASP A 137 -6.45 16.81 -9.40
CA ASP A 137 -7.67 17.08 -10.17
C ASP A 137 -7.96 18.59 -10.25
N PRO A 138 -8.89 19.02 -11.10
CA PRO A 138 -9.22 20.45 -11.28
C PRO A 138 -9.86 21.14 -10.05
N TYR A 139 -10.26 20.38 -9.03
CA TYR A 139 -10.92 20.93 -7.82
C TYR A 139 -9.93 21.40 -6.77
N VAL A 140 -8.84 20.64 -6.59
CA VAL A 140 -7.76 20.93 -5.62
C VAL A 140 -6.42 21.23 -6.29
N GLU A 141 -6.34 21.03 -7.60
CA GLU A 141 -5.12 21.20 -8.39
C GLU A 141 -3.93 20.46 -7.74
N LEU A 142 -2.90 21.17 -7.30
CA LEU A 142 -1.72 20.63 -6.64
C LEU A 142 -1.68 20.92 -5.12
N GLU A 143 -2.73 21.48 -4.54
CA GLU A 143 -2.70 21.91 -3.14
C GLU A 143 -2.51 20.69 -2.20
N ASN A 144 -3.24 19.61 -2.47
CA ASN A 144 -3.07 18.36 -1.72
C ASN A 144 -1.67 17.77 -1.91
N PHE A 145 -1.14 17.77 -3.12
CA PHE A 145 0.19 17.27 -3.42
C PHE A 145 1.27 18.00 -2.60
N TRP A 146 1.23 19.31 -2.59
CA TRP A 146 2.20 20.10 -1.82
C TRP A 146 2.06 19.90 -0.31
N GLY A 147 0.83 19.79 0.18
CA GLY A 147 0.57 19.52 1.60
C GLY A 147 1.11 18.16 2.04
N VAL A 148 0.81 17.10 1.28
CA VAL A 148 1.30 15.74 1.55
C VAL A 148 2.82 15.65 1.45
N LYS A 149 3.39 16.23 0.39
CA LYS A 149 4.85 16.24 0.19
C LYS A 149 5.58 16.87 1.37
N ARG A 150 5.16 18.06 1.80
CA ARG A 150 5.77 18.72 2.98
C ARG A 150 5.62 17.90 4.25
N ALA A 151 4.46 17.21 4.43
CA ALA A 151 4.27 16.33 5.57
C ALA A 151 5.23 15.14 5.55
N LEU A 152 5.39 14.45 4.41
CA LEU A 152 6.29 13.31 4.25
C LEU A 152 7.77 13.71 4.43
N GLU A 153 8.18 14.83 3.87
CA GLU A 153 9.56 15.34 3.99
C GLU A 153 10.00 15.54 5.46
N LYS A 154 9.07 15.89 6.37
CA LYS A 154 9.37 15.99 7.81
C LYS A 154 9.79 14.66 8.42
N TYR A 155 9.29 13.55 7.89
CA TYR A 155 9.52 12.20 8.42
C TYR A 155 10.44 11.35 7.54
N ALA A 156 11.05 11.89 6.49
CA ALA A 156 11.95 11.19 5.58
C ALA A 156 13.21 10.60 6.28
N HIS A 157 13.48 10.99 7.52
CA HIS A 157 14.55 10.40 8.36
C HIS A 157 14.09 9.15 9.14
N VAL A 158 12.79 8.82 9.12
CA VAL A 158 12.17 7.71 9.87
C VAL A 158 11.50 6.71 8.93
N ILE A 159 10.90 7.19 7.82
CA ILE A 159 10.16 6.39 6.86
C ILE A 159 10.65 6.63 5.44
N ASP A 160 10.56 5.59 4.62
CA ASP A 160 10.58 5.71 3.16
C ASP A 160 9.16 5.91 2.63
N TYR A 161 9.00 6.53 1.45
CA TYR A 161 7.67 6.75 0.89
C TYR A 161 7.63 6.81 -0.62
N ASP A 162 6.45 6.51 -1.19
CA ASP A 162 6.07 6.81 -2.56
C ASP A 162 4.86 7.75 -2.58
N ILE A 163 4.86 8.69 -3.53
CA ILE A 163 3.71 9.55 -3.84
C ILE A 163 3.17 9.15 -5.21
N VAL A 164 2.01 8.52 -5.22
CA VAL A 164 1.28 8.21 -6.45
C VAL A 164 0.44 9.41 -6.83
N VAL A 165 0.72 9.98 -8.00
CA VAL A 165 0.00 11.12 -8.57
C VAL A 165 -1.32 10.59 -9.13
N PHE A 166 -2.45 10.86 -8.44
CA PHE A 166 -3.68 10.12 -8.58
C PHE A 166 -4.85 10.95 -9.14
N PRO A 167 -5.37 10.61 -10.35
CA PRO A 167 -6.46 11.34 -10.99
C PRO A 167 -7.84 10.86 -10.48
N GLN A 168 -8.19 11.14 -9.22
CA GLN A 168 -9.41 10.67 -8.55
C GLN A 168 -10.70 10.92 -9.34
N HIS A 169 -10.77 11.98 -10.14
CA HIS A 169 -11.97 12.35 -10.90
C HIS A 169 -11.89 11.97 -12.38
N GLY A 170 -10.97 11.08 -12.74
CA GLY A 170 -10.72 10.62 -14.10
C GLY A 170 -9.56 11.35 -14.78
N LEU A 171 -8.83 10.61 -15.58
CA LEU A 171 -7.65 11.10 -16.28
C LEU A 171 -8.02 11.85 -17.55
N LEU A 172 -8.96 11.31 -18.34
CA LEU A 172 -9.33 11.83 -19.66
C LEU A 172 -10.50 12.79 -19.63
N LYS A 173 -11.29 12.81 -18.56
CA LYS A 173 -12.48 13.69 -18.46
C LYS A 173 -12.16 15.17 -18.49
N ASN A 174 -10.97 15.54 -18.04
CA ASN A 174 -10.51 16.92 -18.06
C ASN A 174 -9.05 16.96 -18.54
N PRO A 175 -8.78 17.54 -19.73
CA PRO A 175 -7.42 17.64 -20.26
C PRO A 175 -6.44 18.37 -19.34
N HIS A 176 -6.93 19.20 -18.43
CA HIS A 176 -6.10 19.88 -17.44
C HIS A 176 -5.51 18.91 -16.39
N THR A 177 -6.18 17.78 -16.10
CA THR A 177 -5.68 16.77 -15.16
C THR A 177 -4.32 16.23 -15.57
N VAL A 178 -4.12 15.90 -16.84
CA VAL A 178 -2.82 15.40 -17.37
C VAL A 178 -1.71 16.43 -17.19
N LEU A 179 -2.01 17.72 -17.37
CA LEU A 179 -1.02 18.80 -17.16
C LEU A 179 -0.65 18.94 -15.69
N LEU A 180 -1.63 18.86 -14.78
CA LEU A 180 -1.39 18.86 -13.34
C LEU A 180 -0.58 17.65 -12.89
N MET A 181 -0.88 16.46 -13.43
CA MET A 181 -0.10 15.25 -13.13
C MET A 181 1.36 15.39 -13.57
N ARG A 182 1.63 15.94 -14.76
CA ARG A 182 3.00 16.24 -15.21
C ARG A 182 3.71 17.18 -14.24
N GLU A 183 3.04 18.21 -13.78
CA GLU A 183 3.64 19.15 -12.83
C GLU A 183 3.92 18.50 -11.48
N ALA A 184 3.01 17.64 -10.96
CA ALA A 184 3.24 16.87 -9.74
C ALA A 184 4.42 15.90 -9.88
N LEU A 185 4.51 15.15 -10.99
CA LEU A 185 5.62 14.23 -11.27
C LEU A 185 6.95 14.96 -11.34
N LYS A 186 7.02 16.09 -12.05
CA LYS A 186 8.20 16.95 -12.12
C LYS A 186 8.66 17.45 -10.74
N ASN A 187 7.75 17.59 -9.79
CA ASN A 187 8.01 18.08 -8.45
C ASN A 187 8.13 16.97 -7.38
N GLY A 188 8.32 15.71 -7.79
CA GLY A 188 8.64 14.62 -6.88
C GLY A 188 7.54 13.61 -6.64
N GLY A 189 6.50 13.57 -7.48
CA GLY A 189 5.66 12.38 -7.60
C GLY A 189 6.51 11.20 -8.07
N THR A 190 6.35 10.04 -7.44
CA THR A 190 7.22 8.87 -7.68
C THR A 190 6.55 7.76 -8.47
N MET A 191 5.23 7.84 -8.63
CA MET A 191 4.43 6.90 -9.41
C MET A 191 3.25 7.61 -10.08
N VAL A 192 2.79 7.07 -11.22
CA VAL A 192 1.57 7.51 -11.91
C VAL A 192 0.41 6.66 -11.43
N GLY A 193 -0.68 7.31 -11.04
CA GLY A 193 -1.95 6.67 -10.71
C GLY A 193 -2.92 6.61 -11.89
N GLY A 194 -4.00 5.86 -11.70
CA GLY A 194 -5.16 5.78 -12.57
C GLY A 194 -6.37 5.37 -11.77
N LEU A 195 -7.58 5.56 -12.28
CA LEU A 195 -8.82 5.12 -11.64
C LEU A 195 -9.80 4.59 -12.66
N ASP A 196 -10.13 3.29 -12.54
CA ASP A 196 -11.22 2.62 -13.26
C ASP A 196 -11.35 3.11 -14.72
N PRO A 197 -10.40 2.78 -15.61
CA PRO A 197 -10.37 3.28 -17.00
C PRO A 197 -11.69 3.06 -17.76
N ALA A 198 -12.40 1.96 -17.46
CA ALA A 198 -13.70 1.69 -18.03
C ALA A 198 -14.83 2.48 -17.32
N GLY A 199 -14.90 2.39 -15.99
CA GLY A 199 -16.01 2.96 -15.21
C GLY A 199 -15.97 4.47 -15.09
N ILE A 200 -14.79 5.08 -15.11
CA ILE A 200 -14.59 6.51 -14.93
C ILE A 200 -14.27 7.21 -16.25
N ASP A 201 -13.23 6.81 -16.97
CA ASP A 201 -12.83 7.49 -18.22
C ASP A 201 -13.65 7.05 -19.43
N TYR A 202 -14.28 5.85 -19.39
CA TYR A 202 -14.99 5.21 -20.51
C TYR A 202 -14.10 4.93 -21.73
N ALA A 203 -12.80 4.81 -21.53
CA ALA A 203 -11.80 4.64 -22.59
C ALA A 203 -10.58 3.88 -22.03
N ILE A 204 -10.66 2.55 -21.99
CA ILE A 204 -9.65 1.70 -21.32
C ILE A 204 -8.27 1.92 -21.94
N GLU A 205 -8.15 1.73 -23.25
CA GLU A 205 -6.86 1.78 -23.95
C GLU A 205 -6.24 3.18 -23.86
N GLU A 206 -7.02 4.24 -24.15
CA GLU A 206 -6.51 5.60 -24.14
C GLU A 206 -6.08 6.05 -22.74
N SER A 207 -6.82 5.65 -21.71
CA SER A 207 -6.47 5.93 -20.32
C SER A 207 -5.17 5.22 -19.93
N LEU A 208 -5.05 3.93 -20.22
CA LEU A 208 -3.84 3.15 -19.93
C LEU A 208 -2.63 3.68 -20.71
N GLU A 209 -2.77 3.94 -22.02
CA GLU A 209 -1.68 4.51 -22.83
C GLU A 209 -1.19 5.84 -22.28
N THR A 210 -2.12 6.72 -21.85
CA THR A 210 -1.77 8.00 -21.21
C THR A 210 -1.00 7.81 -19.89
N ILE A 211 -1.39 6.82 -19.08
CA ILE A 211 -0.68 6.46 -17.84
C ILE A 211 0.75 6.00 -18.15
N PHE A 212 0.92 5.12 -19.12
CA PHE A 212 2.25 4.64 -19.50
C PHE A 212 3.10 5.76 -20.12
N ASP A 213 2.51 6.65 -20.97
CA ASP A 213 3.21 7.80 -21.51
C ASP A 213 3.77 8.70 -20.41
N LEU A 214 2.98 9.01 -19.38
CA LEU A 214 3.42 9.79 -18.22
C LEU A 214 4.52 9.06 -17.44
N ALA A 215 4.37 7.76 -17.21
CA ALA A 215 5.35 6.98 -16.46
C ALA A 215 6.70 6.88 -17.19
N GLU A 216 6.69 6.74 -18.50
CA GLU A 216 7.90 6.74 -19.35
C GLU A 216 8.54 8.13 -19.44
N GLU A 217 7.73 9.19 -19.59
CA GLU A 217 8.23 10.58 -19.63
C GLU A 217 9.05 10.93 -18.38
N PHE A 218 8.60 10.47 -17.21
CA PHE A 218 9.25 10.78 -15.92
C PHE A 218 10.09 9.63 -15.34
N GLN A 219 10.15 8.48 -16.01
CA GLN A 219 10.89 7.28 -15.56
C GLN A 219 10.44 6.82 -14.16
N VAL A 220 9.15 6.81 -13.90
CA VAL A 220 8.53 6.44 -12.61
C VAL A 220 7.66 5.18 -12.74
N GLY A 221 7.27 4.61 -11.59
CA GLY A 221 6.36 3.46 -11.56
C GLY A 221 4.90 3.81 -11.85
N ILE A 222 4.06 2.77 -11.87
CA ILE A 222 2.59 2.89 -12.05
C ILE A 222 1.90 2.15 -10.91
N ASP A 223 0.83 2.74 -10.34
CA ASP A 223 -0.08 2.07 -9.41
C ASP A 223 -1.53 2.56 -9.67
N ILE A 224 -2.32 1.76 -10.39
CA ILE A 224 -3.70 2.12 -10.75
C ILE A 224 -4.71 1.54 -9.75
N HIS A 225 -5.76 2.31 -9.43
CA HIS A 225 -6.95 1.78 -8.79
C HIS A 225 -7.83 1.07 -9.82
N LEU A 226 -8.23 -0.15 -9.53
CA LEU A 226 -9.13 -0.93 -10.38
C LEU A 226 -10.20 -1.59 -9.53
N HIS A 227 -11.38 -0.94 -9.46
CA HIS A 227 -12.58 -1.48 -8.82
C HIS A 227 -13.54 -2.14 -9.80
N ASP A 228 -13.39 -1.83 -11.12
CA ASP A 228 -14.18 -2.48 -12.16
C ASP A 228 -14.09 -4.00 -12.03
N THR A 229 -15.24 -4.67 -11.96
CA THR A 229 -15.37 -6.13 -11.82
C THR A 229 -15.76 -6.80 -13.14
N GLY A 230 -15.89 -8.13 -13.13
CA GLY A 230 -16.32 -8.88 -14.31
C GLY A 230 -15.31 -8.87 -15.45
N GLU A 231 -15.78 -9.20 -16.63
CA GLU A 231 -14.93 -9.28 -17.84
C GLU A 231 -14.29 -7.94 -18.21
N VAL A 232 -14.92 -6.82 -17.87
CA VAL A 232 -14.38 -5.48 -18.14
C VAL A 232 -13.12 -5.21 -17.32
N GLY A 233 -13.16 -5.53 -16.03
CA GLY A 233 -11.98 -5.38 -15.18
C GLY A 233 -10.87 -6.37 -15.54
N VAL A 234 -11.23 -7.62 -15.89
CA VAL A 234 -10.26 -8.60 -16.39
C VAL A 234 -9.60 -8.11 -17.68
N TYR A 235 -10.38 -7.57 -18.62
CA TYR A 235 -9.86 -6.99 -19.85
C TYR A 235 -8.91 -5.81 -19.58
N THR A 236 -9.24 -4.95 -18.61
CA THR A 236 -8.37 -3.84 -18.21
C THR A 236 -7.02 -4.34 -17.70
N ILE A 237 -7.00 -5.41 -16.89
CA ILE A 237 -5.75 -6.02 -16.40
C ILE A 237 -4.95 -6.62 -17.56
N ASP A 238 -5.61 -7.38 -18.44
CA ASP A 238 -4.95 -8.02 -19.59
C ASP A 238 -4.34 -6.97 -20.53
N LYS A 239 -5.10 -5.90 -20.81
CA LYS A 239 -4.65 -4.77 -21.63
C LYS A 239 -3.50 -3.97 -20.98
N PHE A 240 -3.53 -3.78 -19.67
CA PHE A 240 -2.42 -3.18 -18.92
C PHE A 240 -1.12 -3.98 -19.13
N LEU A 241 -1.22 -5.31 -19.05
CA LEU A 241 -0.07 -6.21 -19.27
C LEU A 241 0.37 -6.23 -20.75
N ASP A 242 -0.57 -6.14 -21.71
CA ASP A 242 -0.23 -6.02 -23.13
C ASP A 242 0.63 -4.79 -23.40
N ILE A 243 0.21 -3.63 -22.92
CA ILE A 243 0.93 -2.35 -23.08
C ILE A 243 2.31 -2.44 -22.40
N LEU A 244 2.35 -3.00 -21.18
CA LEU A 244 3.60 -3.20 -20.44
C LEU A 244 4.60 -4.05 -21.25
N GLU A 245 4.13 -5.14 -21.84
CA GLU A 245 4.94 -6.06 -22.67
C GLU A 245 5.39 -5.41 -23.98
N GLU A 246 4.47 -4.76 -24.70
CA GLU A 246 4.72 -4.07 -25.97
C GLU A 246 5.77 -2.95 -25.82
N ARG A 247 5.64 -2.16 -24.75
CA ARG A 247 6.55 -1.06 -24.43
C ARG A 247 7.83 -1.50 -23.74
N LYS A 248 7.92 -2.78 -23.31
CA LYS A 248 9.03 -3.31 -22.48
C LYS A 248 9.27 -2.44 -21.26
N PHE A 249 8.19 -2.05 -20.61
CA PHE A 249 8.23 -1.17 -19.45
C PHE A 249 8.93 -1.86 -18.27
N THR A 250 9.91 -1.20 -17.65
CA THR A 250 10.79 -1.80 -16.63
C THR A 250 10.65 -1.19 -15.23
N GLN A 251 9.87 -0.12 -15.09
CA GLN A 251 9.62 0.47 -13.78
C GLN A 251 8.62 -0.37 -12.98
N ARG A 252 8.55 -0.15 -11.66
CA ARG A 252 7.62 -0.88 -10.77
C ARG A 252 6.18 -0.66 -11.20
N THR A 253 5.38 -1.73 -11.22
CA THR A 253 3.94 -1.67 -11.51
C THR A 253 3.12 -2.32 -10.41
N ALA A 254 1.95 -1.74 -10.17
CA ALA A 254 0.97 -2.28 -9.24
C ALA A 254 -0.46 -2.02 -9.73
N ILE A 255 -1.38 -2.88 -9.29
CA ILE A 255 -2.82 -2.69 -9.46
C ILE A 255 -3.45 -2.78 -8.07
N SER A 256 -4.05 -1.69 -7.64
CA SER A 256 -4.71 -1.60 -6.35
C SER A 256 -6.15 -2.09 -6.44
N HIS A 257 -6.63 -2.77 -5.39
CA HIS A 257 -7.91 -3.48 -5.25
C HIS A 257 -8.03 -4.69 -6.15
N ALA A 258 -8.00 -4.54 -7.46
CA ALA A 258 -7.98 -5.60 -8.46
C ALA A 258 -9.09 -6.67 -8.28
N PHE A 259 -10.32 -6.25 -7.91
CA PHE A 259 -11.43 -7.16 -7.61
C PHE A 259 -11.76 -8.11 -8.77
N ALA A 260 -11.56 -7.65 -10.02
CA ALA A 260 -11.78 -8.46 -11.21
C ALA A 260 -10.95 -9.77 -11.28
N LEU A 261 -9.88 -9.89 -10.49
CA LEU A 261 -9.11 -11.15 -10.43
C LEU A 261 -9.93 -12.33 -9.91
N LEU A 262 -11.05 -12.08 -9.21
CA LEU A 262 -12.03 -13.12 -8.86
C LEU A 262 -12.80 -13.65 -10.07
N ASP A 263 -13.04 -12.80 -11.06
CA ASP A 263 -13.91 -13.06 -12.22
C ASP A 263 -13.17 -13.70 -13.40
N VAL A 264 -11.84 -13.88 -13.28
CA VAL A 264 -11.02 -14.51 -14.33
C VAL A 264 -11.52 -15.93 -14.59
N ARG A 265 -11.81 -16.24 -15.85
CA ARG A 265 -12.27 -17.56 -16.27
C ARG A 265 -11.23 -18.63 -15.90
N PRO A 266 -11.65 -19.82 -15.41
CA PRO A 266 -10.72 -20.86 -14.97
C PRO A 266 -9.62 -21.22 -15.99
N ALA A 267 -9.98 -21.23 -17.28
CA ALA A 267 -9.03 -21.54 -18.36
C ALA A 267 -7.97 -20.45 -18.60
N GLU A 268 -8.16 -19.23 -18.09
CA GLU A 268 -7.29 -18.07 -18.30
C GLU A 268 -6.50 -17.71 -17.05
N LYS A 269 -6.91 -18.20 -15.86
CA LYS A 269 -6.31 -17.85 -14.58
C LYS A 269 -4.81 -18.06 -14.55
N GLU A 270 -4.35 -19.25 -14.91
CA GLU A 270 -2.94 -19.59 -14.87
C GLU A 270 -2.12 -18.64 -15.74
N LYS A 271 -2.56 -18.40 -16.97
CA LYS A 271 -1.87 -17.50 -17.91
C LYS A 271 -1.79 -16.07 -17.37
N LEU A 272 -2.91 -15.52 -16.91
CA LEU A 272 -2.95 -14.13 -16.43
C LEU A 272 -2.10 -13.94 -15.16
N TYR A 273 -2.19 -14.86 -14.20
CA TYR A 273 -1.42 -14.78 -12.97
C TYR A 273 0.08 -14.98 -13.22
N GLN A 274 0.44 -15.84 -14.16
CA GLN A 274 1.84 -16.01 -14.59
C GLN A 274 2.38 -14.73 -15.26
N ARG A 275 1.58 -14.01 -16.05
CA ARG A 275 1.96 -12.70 -16.63
C ARG A 275 2.21 -11.67 -15.53
N LEU A 276 1.29 -11.54 -14.55
CA LEU A 276 1.47 -10.65 -13.39
C LEU A 276 2.79 -10.95 -12.65
N ALA A 277 3.06 -12.24 -12.37
CA ALA A 277 4.28 -12.67 -11.69
C ALA A 277 5.55 -12.39 -12.51
N THR A 278 5.53 -12.71 -13.82
CA THR A 278 6.67 -12.51 -14.73
C THR A 278 7.07 -11.05 -14.81
N HIS A 279 6.09 -10.15 -14.88
CA HIS A 279 6.32 -8.70 -14.95
C HIS A 279 6.42 -8.03 -13.59
N GLN A 280 6.36 -8.81 -12.50
CA GLN A 280 6.42 -8.31 -11.13
C GLN A 280 5.37 -7.22 -10.87
N THR A 281 4.21 -7.30 -11.53
CA THR A 281 3.07 -6.41 -11.27
C THR A 281 2.44 -6.82 -9.95
N ALA A 282 2.60 -5.98 -8.93
CA ALA A 282 2.09 -6.25 -7.60
C ALA A 282 0.59 -5.97 -7.48
N ILE A 283 -0.09 -6.67 -6.56
CA ILE A 283 -1.48 -6.39 -6.20
C ILE A 283 -1.51 -5.75 -4.81
N MET A 284 -2.16 -4.58 -4.69
CA MET A 284 -2.38 -3.91 -3.41
C MET A 284 -3.80 -4.21 -2.94
N SER A 285 -3.94 -4.94 -1.83
CA SER A 285 -5.25 -5.26 -1.25
C SER A 285 -5.48 -4.44 0.01
N THR A 286 -6.65 -3.81 0.11
CA THR A 286 -7.01 -2.97 1.25
C THR A 286 -7.87 -3.70 2.27
N ILE A 287 -8.18 -4.97 2.03
CA ILE A 287 -9.05 -5.78 2.89
C ILE A 287 -10.28 -4.97 3.33
N PRO A 288 -11.19 -4.67 2.40
CA PRO A 288 -12.36 -3.85 2.70
C PRO A 288 -13.26 -4.56 3.74
N TYR A 289 -13.77 -3.79 4.69
CA TYR A 289 -14.75 -4.29 5.69
C TYR A 289 -16.16 -4.42 5.13
N ASP A 290 -16.40 -3.90 3.94
CA ASP A 290 -17.70 -3.96 3.29
C ASP A 290 -17.91 -5.36 2.68
N PRO A 291 -18.92 -6.13 3.14
CA PRO A 291 -19.17 -7.49 2.64
C PRO A 291 -19.61 -7.53 1.17
N ARG A 292 -19.89 -6.39 0.55
CA ARG A 292 -20.19 -6.28 -0.88
C ARG A 292 -18.95 -6.40 -1.75
N TYR A 293 -17.77 -6.14 -1.19
CA TYR A 293 -16.49 -6.31 -1.88
C TYR A 293 -15.90 -7.66 -1.52
N LEU A 294 -15.56 -8.43 -2.54
CA LEU A 294 -14.85 -9.69 -2.37
C LEU A 294 -13.33 -9.41 -2.46
N LEU A 295 -12.55 -10.15 -1.69
CA LEU A 295 -11.09 -10.05 -1.77
C LEU A 295 -10.59 -10.67 -3.08
N PRO A 296 -9.56 -10.10 -3.74
CA PRO A 296 -8.86 -10.82 -4.77
C PRO A 296 -8.33 -12.16 -4.21
N PRO A 297 -8.09 -13.17 -5.05
CA PRO A 297 -7.71 -14.52 -4.59
C PRO A 297 -6.25 -14.54 -4.12
N ILE A 298 -5.95 -13.87 -3.00
CA ILE A 298 -4.60 -13.55 -2.50
C ILE A 298 -3.72 -14.79 -2.44
N ASP A 299 -4.20 -15.89 -1.84
CA ASP A 299 -3.39 -17.10 -1.68
C ASP A 299 -3.04 -17.74 -3.03
N VAL A 300 -3.98 -17.73 -3.98
CA VAL A 300 -3.74 -18.27 -5.33
C VAL A 300 -2.76 -17.39 -6.11
N LEU A 301 -2.89 -16.08 -6.00
CA LEU A 301 -1.94 -15.12 -6.59
C LEU A 301 -0.53 -15.32 -6.05
N ARG A 302 -0.38 -15.43 -4.72
CA ARG A 302 0.93 -15.68 -4.10
C ARG A 302 1.52 -17.03 -4.51
N GLN A 303 0.71 -18.08 -4.62
CA GLN A 303 1.16 -19.39 -5.13
C GLN A 303 1.64 -19.32 -6.59
N ALA A 304 1.06 -18.44 -7.40
CA ALA A 304 1.50 -18.16 -8.76
C ALA A 304 2.75 -17.24 -8.82
N GLY A 305 3.26 -16.77 -7.69
CA GLY A 305 4.42 -15.88 -7.62
C GLY A 305 4.12 -14.39 -7.71
N VAL A 306 2.84 -13.99 -7.66
CA VAL A 306 2.44 -12.58 -7.65
C VAL A 306 2.66 -12.00 -6.24
N SER A 307 3.33 -10.87 -6.16
CA SER A 307 3.47 -10.11 -4.91
C SER A 307 2.13 -9.46 -4.55
N VAL A 308 1.63 -9.75 -3.34
CA VAL A 308 0.42 -9.12 -2.81
C VAL A 308 0.75 -8.41 -1.51
N HIS A 309 0.40 -7.15 -1.42
CA HIS A 309 0.66 -6.30 -0.26
C HIS A 309 -0.63 -5.77 0.34
N LEU A 310 -0.60 -5.44 1.63
CA LEU A 310 -1.73 -4.83 2.33
C LEU A 310 -1.57 -3.32 2.42
N GLY A 311 -2.72 -2.63 2.39
CA GLY A 311 -2.84 -1.21 2.67
C GLY A 311 -4.08 -0.91 3.50
N SER A 312 -4.07 0.21 4.22
CA SER A 312 -5.22 0.64 5.01
C SER A 312 -6.33 1.26 4.16
N ASP A 313 -5.98 1.77 2.97
CA ASP A 313 -6.81 2.69 2.18
C ASP A 313 -7.03 4.02 2.94
N GLY A 314 -8.08 4.76 2.62
CA GLY A 314 -8.48 5.89 3.45
C GLY A 314 -8.98 5.47 4.82
N PHE A 315 -8.68 6.27 5.85
CA PHE A 315 -9.28 6.10 7.16
C PHE A 315 -9.47 7.44 7.86
N PHE A 316 -10.51 7.52 8.71
CA PHE A 316 -11.02 8.77 9.26
C PHE A 316 -11.31 9.81 8.17
N ASP A 317 -11.98 9.39 7.12
CA ASP A 317 -12.38 10.22 5.97
C ASP A 317 -13.83 9.94 5.55
N SER A 318 -14.27 10.53 4.44
CA SER A 318 -15.63 10.34 3.93
C SER A 318 -15.93 8.95 3.39
N TRP A 319 -14.90 8.13 3.12
CA TRP A 319 -15.03 6.75 2.65
C TRP A 319 -15.05 5.76 3.81
N SER A 320 -14.19 5.96 4.80
CA SER A 320 -13.92 5.01 5.89
C SER A 320 -13.78 5.73 7.23
N SER A 321 -14.89 6.22 7.80
CA SER A 321 -14.89 7.00 9.03
C SER A 321 -14.53 6.23 10.30
N ASN A 322 -14.63 4.88 10.29
CA ASN A 322 -14.49 4.03 11.47
C ASN A 322 -13.29 3.07 11.42
N VAL A 323 -12.48 3.10 10.38
CA VAL A 323 -11.30 2.24 10.23
C VAL A 323 -10.11 2.87 10.97
N SER A 324 -9.31 2.06 11.66
CA SER A 324 -8.22 2.55 12.50
C SER A 324 -6.95 2.95 11.74
N GLY A 325 -6.74 2.38 10.54
CA GLY A 325 -5.48 2.48 9.78
C GLY A 325 -4.35 1.59 10.32
N ASP A 326 -4.63 0.69 11.28
CA ASP A 326 -3.67 -0.28 11.78
C ASP A 326 -3.55 -1.47 10.83
N LEU A 327 -2.37 -1.62 10.21
CA LEU A 327 -2.10 -2.74 9.30
C LEU A 327 -2.17 -4.10 9.99
N PHE A 328 -1.87 -4.17 11.28
CA PHE A 328 -2.03 -5.41 12.04
C PHE A 328 -3.51 -5.80 12.18
N GLU A 329 -4.40 -4.82 12.34
CA GLU A 329 -5.84 -5.06 12.30
C GLU A 329 -6.31 -5.55 10.93
N LYS A 330 -5.81 -4.96 9.83
CA LYS A 330 -6.06 -5.42 8.47
C LYS A 330 -5.60 -6.86 8.26
N LEU A 331 -4.40 -7.19 8.71
CA LEU A 331 -3.85 -8.55 8.65
C LEU A 331 -4.71 -9.54 9.42
N ARG A 332 -5.12 -9.20 10.65
CA ARG A 332 -6.02 -10.02 11.46
C ARG A 332 -7.34 -10.30 10.73
N ASN A 333 -7.94 -9.25 10.15
CA ASN A 333 -9.20 -9.40 9.42
C ASN A 333 -9.03 -10.27 8.17
N PHE A 334 -7.92 -10.14 7.46
CA PHE A 334 -7.58 -11.04 6.36
C PHE A 334 -7.54 -12.49 6.82
N CYS A 335 -6.86 -12.79 7.93
CA CYS A 335 -6.78 -14.14 8.48
C CYS A 335 -8.15 -14.68 8.86
N GLU A 336 -8.98 -13.90 9.55
CA GLU A 336 -10.35 -14.29 9.94
C GLU A 336 -11.24 -14.52 8.72
N MET A 337 -11.23 -13.63 7.74
CA MET A 337 -12.05 -13.74 6.53
C MET A 337 -11.66 -14.93 5.64
N THR A 338 -10.38 -15.34 5.67
CA THR A 338 -9.87 -16.43 4.84
C THR A 338 -9.66 -17.74 5.59
N GLY A 339 -10.04 -17.79 6.88
CA GLY A 339 -9.99 -19.00 7.71
C GLY A 339 -8.56 -19.47 8.01
N LYS A 340 -7.61 -18.55 8.14
CA LYS A 340 -6.22 -18.87 8.54
C LYS A 340 -6.14 -19.03 10.05
N ILE A 341 -5.93 -20.26 10.50
CA ILE A 341 -5.97 -20.63 11.93
C ILE A 341 -4.73 -21.37 12.42
N THR A 342 -3.85 -21.87 11.55
CA THR A 342 -2.62 -22.52 11.96
C THR A 342 -1.46 -21.55 12.10
N GLU A 343 -0.48 -21.87 12.94
CA GLU A 343 0.72 -21.03 13.12
C GLU A 343 1.41 -20.73 11.78
N GLU A 344 1.53 -21.74 10.91
CA GLU A 344 2.14 -21.58 9.59
C GLU A 344 1.34 -20.63 8.69
N GLN A 345 0.00 -20.75 8.71
CA GLN A 345 -0.86 -19.87 7.90
C GLN A 345 -0.80 -18.41 8.38
N LEU A 346 -0.78 -18.20 9.71
CA LEU A 346 -0.68 -16.88 10.31
C LEU A 346 0.68 -16.24 10.01
N THR A 347 1.77 -17.00 10.15
CA THR A 347 3.12 -16.54 9.82
C THR A 347 3.26 -16.21 8.31
N GLN A 348 2.66 -17.02 7.45
CA GLN A 348 2.68 -16.76 6.00
C GLN A 348 1.84 -15.55 5.60
N ALA A 349 0.83 -15.19 6.39
CA ALA A 349 -0.01 -14.03 6.11
C ALA A 349 0.71 -12.71 6.43
N TYR A 350 1.63 -12.74 7.40
CA TYR A 350 2.50 -11.62 7.76
C TYR A 350 3.64 -11.48 6.75
#